data_cc976c8d6b5207758471d4b81939e08c
#
_entry.id   cc976c8d6b5207758471d4b81939e08c
#
_cell.length_a   1.000
_cell.length_b   1.000
_cell.length_c   1.000
_cell.angle_alpha   90.00
_cell.angle_beta   90.00
_cell.angle_gamma   90.00
#
_symmetry.space_group_name_H-M   'P 1'
#
loop_
_entity.id
_entity.type
_entity.pdbx_description
1 polymer ?
#
loop_
_entity_poly.entity_id
_entity_poly.type
_entity_poly.pdbx_seq_one_letter_code
_entity_poly.pdbx_strand_id
1 'polypeptide(L)'
;MAPEFMGQDKVFVYLFENFYAKGDTVILNPASRKTVTERAYSLMANQLGLPAPALDLVDSLGKAVSLYNLPATYTMVVFYDPNCGHCKEELPRLDSFYRAKWKAVGMTMIGVNIYDAEQAAWKKFVVEKNLKNWIHAYQTKAAKEADEKAGRANYRQLYDIYKTPTVYLLDKDKRIIAKQLTIEQFDDIIQVKSKKPPTK
;
A
#
# COMPACT_ATOMS: atom_id res chain seq x y z
N MET A 1 -9.27 -12.87 -1.00
CA MET A 1 -10.39 -12.28 -1.76
C MET A 1 -10.24 -10.77 -1.69
N ALA A 2 -10.02 -10.09 -2.80
CA ALA A 2 -10.17 -8.64 -2.82
C ALA A 2 -11.63 -8.32 -2.51
N PRO A 3 -11.95 -7.26 -1.74
CA PRO A 3 -13.34 -6.90 -1.55
C PRO A 3 -13.95 -6.60 -2.92
N GLU A 4 -15.06 -7.22 -3.25
CA GLU A 4 -15.78 -6.97 -4.51
C GLU A 4 -16.17 -5.49 -4.64
N PHE A 5 -16.19 -4.77 -3.51
CA PHE A 5 -16.53 -3.35 -3.44
C PHE A 5 -15.50 -2.61 -2.59
N MET A 6 -14.79 -1.69 -3.23
CA MET A 6 -13.89 -0.76 -2.55
C MET A 6 -14.69 0.13 -1.57
N GLY A 7 -14.23 0.24 -0.32
CA GLY A 7 -14.88 1.07 0.70
C GLY A 7 -15.73 0.32 1.71
N GLN A 8 -15.90 -1.00 1.59
CA GLN A 8 -16.58 -1.82 2.60
C GLN A 8 -15.91 -1.80 3.98
N ASP A 9 -14.62 -1.50 4.03
CA ASP A 9 -13.87 -1.29 5.27
C ASP A 9 -14.44 -0.14 6.12
N LYS A 10 -15.11 0.87 5.53
CA LYS A 10 -15.85 1.87 6.31
C LYS A 10 -16.98 1.27 7.13
N VAL A 11 -17.65 0.26 6.60
CA VAL A 11 -18.71 -0.45 7.34
C VAL A 11 -18.12 -1.22 8.51
N PHE A 12 -16.99 -1.91 8.29
CA PHE A 12 -16.31 -2.62 9.36
C PHE A 12 -15.84 -1.67 10.46
N VAL A 13 -15.21 -0.55 10.12
CA VAL A 13 -14.77 0.47 11.06
C VAL A 13 -15.96 1.06 11.82
N TYR A 14 -17.05 1.39 11.14
CA TYR A 14 -18.26 1.91 11.76
C TYR A 14 -18.85 0.94 12.79
N LEU A 15 -18.94 -0.33 12.44
CA LEU A 15 -19.42 -1.38 13.37
C LEU A 15 -18.49 -1.57 14.56
N PHE A 16 -17.19 -1.50 14.32
CA PHE A 16 -16.20 -1.55 15.39
C PHE A 16 -16.36 -0.38 16.37
N GLU A 17 -16.39 0.85 15.88
CA GLU A 17 -16.47 2.06 16.72
C GLU A 17 -17.79 2.18 17.49
N ASN A 18 -18.90 1.80 16.86
CA ASN A 18 -20.22 2.07 17.41
C ASN A 18 -20.77 0.92 18.26
N PHE A 19 -20.34 -0.29 18.04
CA PHE A 19 -20.85 -1.48 18.74
C PHE A 19 -19.73 -2.24 19.46
N TYR A 20 -18.71 -2.64 18.74
CA TYR A 20 -17.70 -3.56 19.25
C TYR A 20 -16.82 -2.92 20.35
N ALA A 21 -16.30 -1.72 20.13
CA ALA A 21 -15.46 -0.99 21.08
C ALA A 21 -16.22 -0.59 22.35
N LYS A 22 -17.55 -0.47 22.26
CA LYS A 22 -18.43 -0.12 23.41
C LYS A 22 -18.82 -1.30 24.29
N GLY A 23 -18.35 -2.50 23.97
CA GLY A 23 -18.55 -3.68 24.80
C GLY A 23 -19.81 -4.52 24.47
N ASP A 24 -20.56 -4.18 23.42
CA ASP A 24 -21.79 -4.90 23.04
C ASP A 24 -21.53 -6.31 22.48
N THR A 25 -20.27 -6.76 22.46
CA THR A 25 -19.88 -8.05 21.89
C THR A 25 -19.30 -9.01 22.93
N VAL A 26 -20.15 -9.59 23.74
CA VAL A 26 -19.79 -10.61 24.74
C VAL A 26 -19.33 -11.94 24.10
N ILE A 27 -19.45 -12.10 22.79
CA ILE A 27 -19.38 -13.39 22.08
C ILE A 27 -17.97 -13.80 21.66
N LEU A 28 -16.98 -12.89 21.62
CA LEU A 28 -15.65 -13.22 21.12
C LEU A 28 -14.67 -13.55 22.25
N ASN A 29 -13.91 -14.63 22.06
CA ASN A 29 -12.79 -14.96 22.92
C ASN A 29 -11.67 -13.87 22.82
N PRO A 30 -10.74 -13.78 23.80
CA PRO A 30 -9.71 -12.74 23.83
C PRO A 30 -8.85 -12.67 22.58
N ALA A 31 -8.51 -13.81 21.95
CA ALA A 31 -7.69 -13.85 20.74
C ALA A 31 -8.43 -13.24 19.54
N SER A 32 -9.70 -13.63 19.34
CA SER A 32 -10.54 -13.06 18.29
C SER A 32 -10.78 -11.57 18.49
N ARG A 33 -10.96 -11.14 19.75
CA ARG A 33 -11.11 -9.72 20.10
C ARG A 33 -9.85 -8.91 19.72
N LYS A 34 -8.67 -9.42 20.04
CA LYS A 34 -7.39 -8.80 19.64
C LYS A 34 -7.30 -8.66 18.13
N THR A 35 -7.56 -9.73 17.37
CA THR A 35 -7.50 -9.72 15.90
C THR A 35 -8.45 -8.70 15.27
N VAL A 36 -9.70 -8.64 15.75
CA VAL A 36 -10.70 -7.66 15.26
C VAL A 36 -10.26 -6.24 15.56
N THR A 37 -9.74 -6.01 16.77
CA THR A 37 -9.26 -4.67 17.19
C THR A 37 -8.07 -4.22 16.35
N GLU A 38 -7.06 -5.06 16.19
CA GLU A 38 -5.88 -4.75 15.36
C GLU A 38 -6.28 -4.47 13.90
N ARG A 39 -7.21 -5.26 13.36
CA ARG A 39 -7.74 -5.07 12.01
C ARG A 39 -8.48 -3.74 11.88
N ALA A 40 -9.31 -3.37 12.86
CA ALA A 40 -10.02 -2.11 12.84
C ALA A 40 -9.06 -0.92 12.82
N TYR A 41 -8.04 -0.90 13.68
CA TYR A 41 -7.02 0.16 13.68
C TYR A 41 -6.25 0.25 12.37
N SER A 42 -5.89 -0.88 11.77
CA SER A 42 -5.27 -0.89 10.45
C SER A 42 -6.18 -0.23 9.40
N LEU A 43 -7.46 -0.62 9.35
CA LEU A 43 -8.42 -0.07 8.39
C LEU A 43 -8.74 1.41 8.64
N MET A 44 -8.74 1.87 9.89
CA MET A 44 -8.88 3.29 10.22
C MET A 44 -7.75 4.14 9.63
N ALA A 45 -6.51 3.62 9.63
CA ALA A 45 -5.34 4.34 9.15
C ALA A 45 -5.28 4.50 7.62
N ASN A 46 -6.00 3.67 6.86
CA ASN A 46 -5.88 3.59 5.40
C ASN A 46 -7.21 3.74 4.64
N GLN A 47 -8.17 4.46 5.18
CA GLN A 47 -9.46 4.70 4.52
C GLN A 47 -9.31 5.59 3.27
N LEU A 48 -10.21 5.39 2.31
CA LEU A 48 -10.30 6.24 1.12
C LEU A 48 -10.51 7.71 1.50
N GLY A 49 -9.76 8.59 0.86
CA GLY A 49 -9.79 10.02 1.08
C GLY A 49 -8.86 10.49 2.21
N LEU A 50 -8.34 9.61 3.06
CA LEU A 50 -7.35 9.98 4.07
C LEU A 50 -5.95 10.11 3.46
N PRO A 51 -5.06 10.93 4.06
CA PRO A 51 -3.63 10.89 3.75
C PRO A 51 -3.09 9.48 3.98
N ALA A 52 -2.30 8.97 3.04
CA ALA A 52 -1.65 7.68 3.20
C ALA A 52 -0.65 7.73 4.37
N PRO A 53 -0.51 6.67 5.18
CA PRO A 53 0.52 6.63 6.20
C PRO A 53 1.90 6.92 5.64
N ALA A 54 2.74 7.64 6.39
CA ALA A 54 4.09 7.97 5.94
C ALA A 54 4.92 6.70 5.69
N LEU A 55 5.74 6.75 4.66
CA LEU A 55 6.71 5.71 4.32
C LEU A 55 8.08 6.36 4.21
N ASP A 56 8.89 6.15 5.25
CA ASP A 56 10.28 6.58 5.30
C ASP A 56 11.17 5.35 5.14
N LEU A 57 11.66 5.18 3.94
CA LEU A 57 12.34 3.99 3.45
C LEU A 57 13.72 4.37 2.92
N VAL A 58 14.48 3.36 2.48
CA VAL A 58 15.72 3.57 1.72
C VAL A 58 15.67 2.77 0.41
N ASP A 59 16.34 3.26 -0.61
CA ASP A 59 16.54 2.52 -1.85
C ASP A 59 17.65 1.46 -1.72
N SER A 60 17.94 0.78 -2.80
CA SER A 60 18.97 -0.26 -2.86
C SER A 60 20.41 0.26 -2.67
N LEU A 61 20.61 1.57 -2.65
CA LEU A 61 21.89 2.25 -2.40
C LEU A 61 21.94 2.90 -1.01
N GLY A 62 20.88 2.76 -0.21
CA GLY A 62 20.76 3.38 1.12
C GLY A 62 20.31 4.83 1.10
N LYS A 63 19.92 5.38 -0.06
CA LYS A 63 19.39 6.75 -0.15
C LYS A 63 17.96 6.79 0.39
N ALA A 64 17.65 7.80 1.20
CA ALA A 64 16.33 8.01 1.77
C ALA A 64 15.26 8.20 0.67
N VAL A 65 14.15 7.50 0.82
CA VAL A 65 12.95 7.58 -0.01
C VAL A 65 11.76 7.82 0.89
N SER A 66 11.20 9.03 0.85
CA SER A 66 9.98 9.38 1.59
C SER A 66 8.81 9.51 0.62
N LEU A 67 7.69 8.88 0.94
CA LEU A 67 6.48 8.93 0.13
C LEU A 67 6.03 10.36 -0.16
N TYR A 68 6.07 11.23 0.85
CA TYR A 68 5.59 12.60 0.75
C TYR A 68 6.51 13.53 -0.05
N ASN A 69 7.76 13.13 -0.25
CA ASN A 69 8.73 13.89 -1.03
C ASN A 69 8.75 13.51 -2.52
N LEU A 70 7.90 12.57 -2.95
CA LEU A 70 7.82 12.14 -4.35
C LEU A 70 6.89 13.07 -5.14
N PRO A 71 7.43 13.89 -6.08
CA PRO A 71 6.60 14.73 -6.93
C PRO A 71 5.88 13.84 -7.95
N ALA A 72 4.54 13.83 -7.90
CA ALA A 72 3.72 13.08 -8.85
C ALA A 72 2.27 13.57 -8.83
N THR A 73 1.59 13.53 -9.97
CA THR A 73 0.13 13.73 -10.04
C THR A 73 -0.59 12.56 -9.36
N TYR A 74 -0.10 11.36 -9.60
CA TYR A 74 -0.54 10.13 -8.93
C TYR A 74 0.67 9.35 -8.43
N THR A 75 0.53 8.68 -7.31
CA THR A 75 1.54 7.73 -6.81
C THR A 75 0.90 6.37 -6.65
N MET A 76 1.46 5.35 -7.27
CA MET A 76 1.06 3.96 -7.02
C MET A 76 2.09 3.32 -6.09
N VAL A 77 1.63 2.90 -4.92
CA VAL A 77 2.45 2.19 -3.93
C VAL A 77 2.14 0.69 -4.03
N VAL A 78 3.17 -0.09 -4.30
CA VAL A 78 3.07 -1.55 -4.49
C VAL A 78 3.92 -2.25 -3.44
N PHE A 79 3.29 -2.84 -2.45
CA PHE A 79 3.97 -3.69 -1.47
C PHE A 79 4.10 -5.10 -2.01
N TYR A 80 5.32 -5.61 -2.08
CA TYR A 80 5.59 -6.91 -2.70
C TYR A 80 6.69 -7.70 -2.00
N ASP A 81 6.67 -9.01 -2.22
CA ASP A 81 7.71 -9.94 -1.83
C ASP A 81 8.30 -10.57 -3.11
N PRO A 82 9.61 -10.51 -3.35
CA PRO A 82 10.27 -11.14 -4.49
C PRO A 82 10.03 -12.66 -4.60
N ASN A 83 9.75 -13.31 -3.49
CA ASN A 83 9.53 -14.77 -3.43
C ASN A 83 8.05 -15.14 -3.71
N CYS A 84 7.13 -14.18 -3.62
CA CYS A 84 5.70 -14.42 -3.84
C CYS A 84 5.40 -14.73 -5.32
N GLY A 85 4.71 -15.84 -5.58
CA GLY A 85 4.29 -16.24 -6.93
C GLY A 85 3.42 -15.19 -7.63
N HIS A 86 2.40 -14.69 -6.94
CA HIS A 86 1.53 -13.63 -7.48
C HIS A 86 2.29 -12.35 -7.80
N CYS A 87 3.31 -11.97 -7.02
CA CYS A 87 4.14 -10.82 -7.34
C CYS A 87 4.94 -11.03 -8.63
N LYS A 88 5.43 -12.25 -8.86
CA LYS A 88 6.18 -12.59 -10.08
C LYS A 88 5.35 -12.47 -11.35
N GLU A 89 4.04 -12.61 -11.26
CA GLU A 89 3.07 -12.53 -12.36
C GLU A 89 2.48 -11.12 -12.50
N GLU A 90 2.02 -10.52 -11.40
CA GLU A 90 1.28 -9.26 -11.43
C GLU A 90 2.16 -8.02 -11.61
N LEU A 91 3.38 -7.98 -11.05
CA LEU A 91 4.21 -6.79 -11.16
C LEU A 91 4.65 -6.46 -12.60
N PRO A 92 5.02 -7.43 -13.45
CA PRO A 92 5.28 -7.15 -14.87
C PRO A 92 4.04 -6.64 -15.62
N ARG A 93 2.84 -7.11 -15.26
CA ARG A 93 1.58 -6.60 -15.82
C ARG A 93 1.33 -5.15 -15.41
N LEU A 94 1.50 -4.83 -14.12
CA LEU A 94 1.45 -3.45 -13.61
C LEU A 94 2.45 -2.53 -14.34
N ASP A 95 3.70 -2.98 -14.54
CA ASP A 95 4.71 -2.21 -15.28
C ASP A 95 4.31 -1.99 -16.74
N SER A 96 3.68 -2.96 -17.37
CA SER A 96 3.17 -2.82 -18.75
C SER A 96 2.12 -1.70 -18.83
N PHE A 97 1.13 -1.68 -17.95
CA PHE A 97 0.13 -0.61 -17.87
C PHE A 97 0.77 0.74 -17.55
N TYR A 98 1.72 0.77 -16.61
CA TYR A 98 2.45 1.98 -16.26
C TYR A 98 3.15 2.59 -17.47
N ARG A 99 3.94 1.80 -18.20
CA ARG A 99 4.68 2.27 -19.38
C ARG A 99 3.76 2.67 -20.52
N ALA A 100 2.69 1.92 -20.73
CA ALA A 100 1.78 2.17 -21.85
C ALA A 100 0.88 3.39 -21.63
N LYS A 101 0.45 3.65 -20.39
CA LYS A 101 -0.62 4.63 -20.12
C LYS A 101 -0.33 5.55 -18.95
N TRP A 102 0.02 5.00 -17.78
CA TRP A 102 -0.04 5.76 -16.53
C TRP A 102 1.12 6.74 -16.37
N LYS A 103 2.26 6.46 -16.98
CA LYS A 103 3.39 7.39 -17.00
C LYS A 103 3.02 8.73 -17.64
N ALA A 104 2.23 8.70 -18.70
CA ALA A 104 1.80 9.90 -19.44
C ALA A 104 0.88 10.82 -18.62
N VAL A 105 0.18 10.30 -17.61
CA VAL A 105 -0.67 11.11 -16.70
C VAL A 105 0.05 11.54 -15.42
N GLY A 106 1.38 11.48 -15.41
CA GLY A 106 2.19 11.94 -14.28
C GLY A 106 2.22 10.99 -13.08
N MET A 107 2.06 9.68 -13.33
CA MET A 107 2.17 8.69 -12.26
C MET A 107 3.62 8.36 -11.92
N THR A 108 3.92 8.22 -10.64
CA THR A 108 5.15 7.63 -10.10
C THR A 108 4.82 6.28 -9.45
N MET A 109 5.60 5.26 -9.78
CA MET A 109 5.50 3.94 -9.15
C MET A 109 6.56 3.82 -8.05
N ILE A 110 6.13 3.41 -6.86
CA ILE A 110 7.01 3.03 -5.75
C ILE A 110 6.75 1.58 -5.37
N GLY A 111 7.75 0.74 -5.53
CA GLY A 111 7.74 -0.66 -5.10
C GLY A 111 8.40 -0.79 -3.74
N VAL A 112 7.63 -1.21 -2.75
CA VAL A 112 8.11 -1.44 -1.38
C VAL A 112 8.34 -2.92 -1.19
N ASN A 113 9.62 -3.31 -1.10
CA ASN A 113 9.97 -4.69 -0.73
C ASN A 113 9.67 -4.91 0.74
N ILE A 114 8.80 -5.88 1.03
CA ILE A 114 8.44 -6.24 2.41
C ILE A 114 9.25 -7.42 2.94
N TYR A 115 10.11 -8.03 2.13
CA TYR A 115 10.94 -9.16 2.52
C TYR A 115 12.30 -8.68 3.03
N ASP A 116 12.56 -8.89 4.32
CA ASP A 116 13.68 -8.27 5.03
C ASP A 116 15.03 -9.01 4.83
N ALA A 117 15.03 -10.25 4.27
CA ALA A 117 16.17 -11.15 4.46
C ALA A 117 17.27 -11.07 3.40
N GLU A 118 16.98 -10.76 2.14
CA GLU A 118 18.00 -10.87 1.06
C GLU A 118 17.91 -9.74 0.02
N GLN A 119 18.73 -8.72 0.21
CA GLN A 119 18.81 -7.62 -0.77
C GLN A 119 19.29 -8.07 -2.15
N ALA A 120 20.15 -9.11 -2.23
CA ALA A 120 20.64 -9.63 -3.50
C ALA A 120 19.50 -10.25 -4.34
N ALA A 121 18.66 -11.08 -3.71
CA ALA A 121 17.48 -11.68 -4.36
C ALA A 121 16.48 -10.61 -4.82
N TRP A 122 16.27 -9.58 -4.01
CA TRP A 122 15.43 -8.44 -4.37
C TRP A 122 15.96 -7.67 -5.58
N LYS A 123 17.25 -7.31 -5.61
CA LYS A 123 17.87 -6.63 -6.75
C LYS A 123 17.77 -7.46 -8.03
N LYS A 124 18.05 -8.77 -7.93
CA LYS A 124 17.91 -9.72 -9.03
C LYS A 124 16.49 -9.75 -9.55
N PHE A 125 15.49 -9.85 -8.68
CA PHE A 125 14.07 -9.83 -9.04
C PHE A 125 13.67 -8.57 -9.82
N VAL A 126 14.08 -7.38 -9.38
CA VAL A 126 13.78 -6.10 -10.07
C VAL A 126 14.34 -6.11 -11.50
N VAL A 127 15.54 -6.65 -11.69
CA VAL A 127 16.18 -6.75 -13.02
C VAL A 127 15.48 -7.79 -13.88
N GLU A 128 15.27 -9.00 -13.38
CA GLU A 128 14.63 -10.11 -14.11
C GLU A 128 13.20 -9.81 -14.54
N LYS A 129 12.44 -9.08 -13.70
CA LYS A 129 11.07 -8.67 -13.99
C LYS A 129 10.97 -7.35 -14.74
N ASN A 130 12.11 -6.75 -15.13
CA ASN A 130 12.21 -5.50 -15.87
C ASN A 130 11.49 -4.30 -15.20
N LEU A 131 11.52 -4.22 -13.86
CA LEU A 131 10.82 -3.20 -13.07
C LEU A 131 11.67 -1.94 -12.83
N LYS A 132 12.66 -1.67 -13.67
CA LYS A 132 13.64 -0.58 -13.49
C LYS A 132 13.04 0.84 -13.57
N ASN A 133 11.81 0.97 -14.08
CA ASN A 133 11.13 2.25 -14.19
C ASN A 133 10.49 2.73 -12.87
N TRP A 134 10.52 1.90 -11.83
CA TRP A 134 9.94 2.19 -10.53
C TRP A 134 11.02 2.65 -9.55
N ILE A 135 10.60 3.38 -8.54
CA ILE A 135 11.41 3.61 -7.34
C ILE A 135 11.23 2.38 -6.46
N HIS A 136 12.32 1.68 -6.17
CA HIS A 136 12.28 0.51 -5.30
C HIS A 136 12.92 0.84 -3.95
N ALA A 137 12.20 0.56 -2.87
CA ALA A 137 12.63 0.88 -1.52
C ALA A 137 12.23 -0.20 -0.52
N TYR A 138 12.82 -0.16 0.67
CA TYR A 138 12.54 -1.04 1.80
C TYR A 138 12.77 -0.33 3.13
N GLN A 139 12.20 -0.83 4.22
CA GLN A 139 12.51 -0.36 5.57
C GLN A 139 13.75 -1.10 6.10
N THR A 140 14.74 -0.36 6.61
CA THR A 140 15.91 -0.97 7.21
C THR A 140 15.55 -1.64 8.55
N LYS A 141 16.35 -2.64 8.95
CA LYS A 141 16.18 -3.30 10.25
C LYS A 141 16.26 -2.28 11.41
N ALA A 142 17.21 -1.35 11.34
CA ALA A 142 17.37 -0.30 12.34
C ALA A 142 16.13 0.61 12.44
N ALA A 143 15.53 1.00 11.32
CA ALA A 143 14.29 1.81 11.31
C ALA A 143 13.12 1.02 11.91
N LYS A 144 12.99 -0.27 11.58
CA LYS A 144 11.97 -1.15 12.15
C LYS A 144 12.11 -1.29 13.67
N GLU A 145 13.32 -1.55 14.15
CA GLU A 145 13.60 -1.63 15.60
C GLU A 145 13.34 -0.29 16.33
N ALA A 146 13.62 0.84 15.68
CA ALA A 146 13.33 2.16 16.22
C ALA A 146 11.82 2.41 16.34
N ASP A 147 11.03 1.97 15.35
CA ASP A 147 9.56 2.05 15.39
C ASP A 147 8.99 1.18 16.52
N GLU A 148 9.47 -0.06 16.64
CA GLU A 148 9.05 -0.98 17.71
C GLU A 148 9.37 -0.43 19.10
N LYS A 149 10.59 0.09 19.31
CA LYS A 149 10.99 0.72 20.59
C LYS A 149 10.17 1.96 20.95
N ALA A 150 9.74 2.72 19.93
CA ALA A 150 8.92 3.90 20.11
C ALA A 150 7.42 3.58 20.21
N GLY A 151 7.01 2.31 20.16
CA GLY A 151 5.61 1.89 20.17
C GLY A 151 4.82 2.36 18.93
N ARG A 152 5.50 2.70 17.84
CA ARG A 152 4.83 3.11 16.60
C ARG A 152 4.32 1.91 15.83
N ALA A 153 3.11 2.03 15.29
CA ALA A 153 2.58 1.02 14.38
C ALA A 153 3.45 0.97 13.12
N ASN A 154 3.87 -0.23 12.71
CA ASN A 154 4.65 -0.40 11.51
C ASN A 154 3.78 -0.21 10.25
N TYR A 155 4.43 0.09 9.11
CA TYR A 155 3.71 0.34 7.85
C TYR A 155 2.89 -0.86 7.37
N ARG A 156 3.26 -2.10 7.70
CA ARG A 156 2.48 -3.29 7.32
C ARG A 156 1.11 -3.29 7.98
N GLN A 157 1.04 -2.86 9.24
CA GLN A 157 -0.23 -2.68 9.96
C GLN A 157 -1.01 -1.49 9.38
N LEU A 158 -0.36 -0.34 9.21
CA LEU A 158 -1.01 0.89 8.73
C LEU A 158 -1.59 0.74 7.32
N TYR A 159 -0.95 -0.03 6.44
CA TYR A 159 -1.42 -0.35 5.09
C TYR A 159 -2.17 -1.68 4.98
N ASP A 160 -2.48 -2.33 6.11
CA ASP A 160 -3.21 -3.59 6.13
C ASP A 160 -2.65 -4.64 5.16
N ILE A 161 -1.31 -4.86 5.22
CA ILE A 161 -0.60 -5.76 4.32
C ILE A 161 -0.61 -7.17 4.88
N TYR A 162 -1.61 -7.96 4.52
CA TYR A 162 -1.73 -9.37 4.88
C TYR A 162 -1.50 -10.32 3.70
N LYS A 163 -1.36 -9.78 2.50
CA LYS A 163 -1.05 -10.51 1.25
C LYS A 163 -0.18 -9.63 0.34
N THR A 164 0.48 -10.27 -0.63
CA THR A 164 1.24 -9.58 -1.69
C THR A 164 0.86 -10.08 -3.07
N PRO A 165 0.86 -9.19 -4.07
CA PRO A 165 1.06 -7.76 -3.92
C PRO A 165 -0.13 -7.05 -3.27
N THR A 166 0.12 -5.97 -2.50
CA THR A 166 -0.90 -5.05 -2.02
C THR A 166 -0.66 -3.69 -2.68
N VAL A 167 -1.67 -3.11 -3.31
CA VAL A 167 -1.53 -1.92 -4.16
C VAL A 167 -2.44 -0.80 -3.67
N TYR A 168 -1.87 0.40 -3.58
CA TYR A 168 -2.55 1.65 -3.26
C TYR A 168 -2.34 2.67 -4.37
N LEU A 169 -3.39 3.41 -4.74
CA LEU A 169 -3.31 4.55 -5.63
C LEU A 169 -3.58 5.83 -4.84
N LEU A 170 -2.67 6.77 -4.92
CA LEU A 170 -2.71 8.05 -4.22
C LEU A 170 -2.80 9.20 -5.22
N ASP A 171 -3.47 10.29 -4.83
CA ASP A 171 -3.47 11.54 -5.56
C ASP A 171 -2.20 12.39 -5.31
N LYS A 172 -2.17 13.60 -5.86
CA LYS A 172 -1.04 14.55 -5.72
C LYS A 172 -0.75 14.93 -4.26
N ASP A 173 -1.77 14.94 -3.41
CA ASP A 173 -1.69 15.27 -1.98
C ASP A 173 -1.45 14.01 -1.11
N LYS A 174 -1.13 12.89 -1.76
CA LYS A 174 -0.91 11.57 -1.13
C LYS A 174 -2.15 11.04 -0.39
N ARG A 175 -3.35 11.43 -0.81
CA ARG A 175 -4.59 10.84 -0.30
C ARG A 175 -4.90 9.54 -1.03
N ILE A 176 -5.37 8.55 -0.29
CA ILE A 176 -5.74 7.25 -0.84
C ILE A 176 -7.01 7.39 -1.68
N ILE A 177 -6.91 7.19 -2.99
CA ILE A 177 -8.04 7.24 -3.92
C ILE A 177 -8.52 5.88 -4.39
N ALA A 178 -7.66 4.86 -4.30
CA ALA A 178 -8.02 3.48 -4.52
C ALA A 178 -7.04 2.54 -3.82
N LYS A 179 -7.48 1.33 -3.47
CA LYS A 179 -6.63 0.31 -2.85
C LYS A 179 -7.13 -1.10 -3.14
N GLN A 180 -6.20 -2.07 -3.24
CA GLN A 180 -6.46 -3.51 -3.30
C GLN A 180 -7.43 -3.92 -4.43
N LEU A 181 -7.37 -3.24 -5.56
CA LEU A 181 -8.15 -3.50 -6.77
C LEU A 181 -7.35 -4.33 -7.79
N THR A 182 -8.03 -4.81 -8.83
CA THR A 182 -7.35 -5.37 -10.01
C THR A 182 -6.68 -4.26 -10.82
N ILE A 183 -5.75 -4.64 -11.69
CA ILE A 183 -5.04 -3.70 -12.57
C ILE A 183 -6.02 -2.92 -13.45
N GLU A 184 -7.01 -3.62 -14.00
CA GLU A 184 -8.04 -3.05 -14.87
C GLU A 184 -8.89 -2.03 -14.11
N GLN A 185 -9.28 -2.33 -12.87
CA GLN A 185 -10.03 -1.40 -12.02
C GLN A 185 -9.22 -0.14 -11.66
N PHE A 186 -7.91 -0.30 -11.43
CA PHE A 186 -7.02 0.87 -11.26
C PHE A 186 -6.96 1.70 -12.54
N ASP A 187 -6.84 1.06 -13.72
CA ASP A 187 -6.81 1.75 -15.01
C ASP A 187 -8.09 2.57 -15.25
N ASP A 188 -9.26 2.00 -14.98
CA ASP A 188 -10.55 2.67 -15.10
C ASP A 188 -10.62 3.92 -14.21
N ILE A 189 -10.20 3.82 -12.95
CA ILE A 189 -10.18 4.95 -12.01
C ILE A 189 -9.22 6.05 -12.50
N ILE A 190 -8.04 5.68 -12.96
CA ILE A 190 -7.04 6.62 -13.47
C ILE A 190 -7.57 7.33 -14.71
N GLN A 191 -8.20 6.62 -15.64
CA GLN A 191 -8.79 7.20 -16.85
C GLN A 191 -9.92 8.19 -16.50
N VAL A 192 -10.79 7.85 -15.57
CA VAL A 192 -11.88 8.74 -15.15
C VAL A 192 -11.34 10.00 -14.47
N LYS A 193 -10.34 9.86 -13.60
CA LYS A 193 -9.76 10.99 -12.87
C LYS A 193 -8.88 11.88 -13.73
N SER A 194 -8.15 11.31 -14.69
CA SER A 194 -7.30 12.08 -15.61
C SER A 194 -8.09 12.90 -16.64
N LYS A 195 -9.35 12.51 -16.94
CA LYS A 195 -10.25 13.26 -17.84
C LYS A 195 -11.00 14.40 -17.15
N LYS A 196 -11.09 14.42 -15.81
CA LYS A 196 -11.68 15.54 -15.07
C LYS A 196 -10.62 16.63 -14.88
N PRO A 197 -10.89 17.89 -15.29
CA PRO A 197 -10.01 18.99 -14.96
C PRO A 197 -9.86 19.09 -13.43
N PRO A 198 -8.71 19.55 -12.92
CA PRO A 198 -8.53 19.72 -11.49
C PRO A 198 -9.60 20.68 -10.97
N THR A 199 -10.43 20.22 -10.05
CA THR A 199 -11.31 21.09 -9.28
C THR A 199 -10.44 22.14 -8.56
N LYS A 200 -10.73 23.41 -8.87
CA LYS A 200 -10.08 24.57 -8.24
C LYS A 200 -10.27 24.55 -6.73
#